data_bd9715029e7078ace26c6d01dfe5cd7a
#
_entry.id   bd9715029e7078ace26c6d01dfe5cd7a
#
_cell.length_a   1.000
_cell.length_b   1.000
_cell.length_c   1.000
_cell.angle_alpha   90.00
_cell.angle_beta   90.00
_cell.angle_gamma   90.00
#
_symmetry.space_group_name_H-M   'P 1'
#
loop_
_entity.id
_entity.type
_entity.pdbx_description
1 polymer ?
#
loop_
_entity_poly.entity_id
_entity_poly.type
_entity_poly.pdbx_seq_one_letter_code
_entity_poly.pdbx_strand_id
1 'polypeptide(L)'
;MIYLDSAATSLKKPPEVARAVARAMHSCASPGRGDHAAAMRAAETVFACREEAAALFHMTQPENVVFTMNATHALNIAIRSLVREGTRVAVSGFEHNAVMRPLYASGAIIQASDTPLFDSEALLRWFEQSLPGCGAAVCTCVSNVFGFILPVREIAMLCRQYGVPLIVDASQSAGVLDLDFPGLGAAFAAMPGHKGLLGPQGTGILLCRDAGMPLLSGGTGGDSRSHFMPETLPERLEAGTHNVCGIAGLHEGIRFVRRRTTQRIYTAEERLMHRLAARLNKLPGLHVFLSERENQSGVLSVIPSGMSCDTLSERLGAAGIAVRSGLHCAPLAHETAGTIQTGTVRLRVSQFNTPHEIDCAAERIENILKNSYKL
;
A
#
# COMPACT_ATOMS: atom_id res chain seq x y z
N MET A 1 13.13 20.73 -6.17
CA MET A 1 12.51 19.51 -6.74
C MET A 1 11.11 19.38 -6.20
N ILE A 2 10.12 19.25 -7.07
CA ILE A 2 8.72 18.93 -6.71
C ILE A 2 8.56 17.42 -6.75
N TYR A 3 8.23 16.81 -5.61
CA TYR A 3 8.14 15.35 -5.51
C TYR A 3 6.68 14.89 -5.64
N LEU A 4 6.37 14.21 -6.73
CA LEU A 4 5.05 13.65 -7.06
C LEU A 4 5.11 12.12 -7.30
N ASP A 5 6.05 11.41 -6.67
CA ASP A 5 6.16 9.93 -6.71
C ASP A 5 5.93 9.28 -5.33
N SER A 6 5.06 9.86 -4.51
CA SER A 6 4.74 9.32 -3.18
C SER A 6 4.07 7.95 -3.22
N ALA A 7 3.57 7.49 -4.38
CA ALA A 7 3.06 6.13 -4.56
C ALA A 7 4.17 5.06 -4.54
N ALA A 8 5.41 5.42 -4.90
CA ALA A 8 6.57 4.55 -4.77
C ALA A 8 7.07 4.53 -3.32
N THR A 9 7.33 5.69 -2.74
CA THR A 9 7.72 5.86 -1.33
C THR A 9 7.49 7.30 -0.89
N SER A 10 7.18 7.56 0.37
CA SER A 10 7.17 8.92 0.91
C SER A 10 8.60 9.44 1.03
N LEU A 11 8.93 10.56 0.35
CA LEU A 11 10.25 11.19 0.47
C LEU A 11 10.32 12.03 1.75
N LYS A 12 9.36 12.96 1.92
CA LYS A 12 9.25 13.77 3.14
C LYS A 12 8.62 12.93 4.25
N LYS A 13 9.25 12.94 5.41
CA LYS A 13 8.78 12.26 6.63
C LYS A 13 8.85 13.23 7.81
N PRO A 14 8.06 13.02 8.87
CA PRO A 14 8.23 13.77 10.12
C PRO A 14 9.66 13.63 10.63
N PRO A 15 10.31 14.71 11.10
CA PRO A 15 11.71 14.66 11.58
C PRO A 15 11.90 13.71 12.78
N GLU A 16 10.83 13.41 13.52
CA GLU A 16 10.80 12.42 14.60
C GLU A 16 11.19 11.03 14.12
N VAL A 17 10.82 10.66 12.90
CA VAL A 17 11.13 9.36 12.29
C VAL A 17 12.64 9.13 12.21
N ALA A 18 13.40 10.06 11.63
CA ALA A 18 14.83 9.95 11.52
C ALA A 18 15.53 9.97 12.90
N ARG A 19 15.05 10.82 13.81
CA ARG A 19 15.56 10.90 15.19
C ARG A 19 15.34 9.60 15.97
N ALA A 20 14.19 8.94 15.79
CA ALA A 20 13.87 7.67 16.46
C ALA A 20 14.76 6.54 15.91
N VAL A 21 14.97 6.45 14.59
CA VAL A 21 15.90 5.49 13.97
C VAL A 21 17.30 5.63 14.57
N ALA A 22 17.86 6.86 14.56
CA ALA A 22 19.19 7.12 15.09
C ALA A 22 19.32 6.77 16.57
N ARG A 23 18.32 7.14 17.39
CA ARG A 23 18.28 6.84 18.82
C ARG A 23 18.26 5.33 19.06
N ALA A 24 17.44 4.58 18.35
CA ALA A 24 17.34 3.14 18.49
C ALA A 24 18.68 2.44 18.12
N MET A 25 19.39 2.90 17.09
CA MET A 25 20.72 2.38 16.73
C MET A 25 21.74 2.51 17.85
N HIS A 26 21.65 3.55 18.70
CA HIS A 26 22.59 3.77 19.80
C HIS A 26 22.15 3.15 21.12
N SER A 27 20.87 2.81 21.31
CA SER A 27 20.34 2.49 22.63
C SER A 27 19.62 1.13 22.72
N CYS A 28 19.24 0.52 21.60
CA CYS A 28 18.52 -0.75 21.58
C CYS A 28 19.43 -1.90 21.23
N ALA A 29 19.27 -3.04 21.94
CA ALA A 29 19.88 -4.32 21.59
C ALA A 29 18.82 -5.25 20.96
N SER A 30 19.05 -6.58 21.00
CA SER A 30 18.06 -7.56 20.51
C SER A 30 16.87 -7.65 21.47
N PRO A 31 15.61 -7.49 21.00
CA PRO A 31 14.44 -7.64 21.83
C PRO A 31 14.25 -9.11 22.27
N GLY A 32 13.69 -9.31 23.45
CA GLY A 32 13.23 -10.63 23.95
C GLY A 32 14.30 -11.63 24.41
N ARG A 33 15.59 -11.24 24.48
CA ARG A 33 16.68 -12.18 24.82
C ARG A 33 17.61 -11.73 25.95
N GLY A 34 17.25 -10.73 26.71
CA GLY A 34 18.09 -10.28 27.83
C GLY A 34 17.35 -9.36 28.76
N ASP A 35 17.68 -9.46 30.05
CA ASP A 35 17.09 -8.66 31.10
C ASP A 35 17.81 -7.31 31.31
N HIS A 36 18.77 -6.98 30.43
CA HIS A 36 19.49 -5.72 30.51
C HIS A 36 18.74 -4.58 29.82
N ALA A 37 18.96 -3.36 30.28
CA ALA A 37 18.22 -2.16 29.88
C ALA A 37 18.13 -1.91 28.36
N ALA A 38 19.16 -2.30 27.56
CA ALA A 38 19.13 -2.11 26.11
C ALA A 38 18.20 -3.14 25.41
N ALA A 39 18.10 -4.37 25.91
CA ALA A 39 17.18 -5.38 25.38
C ALA A 39 15.72 -5.03 25.76
N MET A 40 15.49 -4.59 27.01
CA MET A 40 14.16 -4.15 27.46
C MET A 40 13.67 -2.97 26.63
N ARG A 41 14.52 -1.95 26.37
CA ARG A 41 14.16 -0.82 25.47
C ARG A 41 13.80 -1.26 24.07
N ALA A 42 14.51 -2.25 23.54
CA ALA A 42 14.19 -2.80 22.22
C ALA A 42 12.80 -3.46 22.21
N ALA A 43 12.50 -4.29 23.20
CA ALA A 43 11.20 -4.95 23.34
C ALA A 43 10.07 -3.91 23.51
N GLU A 44 10.26 -2.92 24.41
CA GLU A 44 9.32 -1.83 24.61
C GLU A 44 9.09 -1.02 23.31
N THR A 45 10.14 -0.74 22.55
CA THR A 45 10.04 -0.02 21.26
C THR A 45 9.21 -0.79 20.26
N VAL A 46 9.44 -2.09 20.13
CA VAL A 46 8.68 -2.97 19.21
C VAL A 46 7.22 -3.05 19.65
N PHE A 47 6.97 -3.25 20.94
CA PHE A 47 5.61 -3.39 21.47
C PHE A 47 4.83 -2.07 21.35
N ALA A 48 5.43 -0.93 21.70
CA ALA A 48 4.79 0.38 21.56
C ALA A 48 4.39 0.70 20.11
N CYS A 49 5.23 0.31 19.11
CA CYS A 49 4.86 0.46 17.71
C CYS A 49 3.66 -0.45 17.34
N ARG A 50 3.58 -1.64 17.92
CA ARG A 50 2.49 -2.59 17.71
C ARG A 50 1.17 -2.05 18.26
N GLU A 51 1.19 -1.47 19.47
CA GLU A 51 0.03 -0.80 20.07
C GLU A 51 -0.44 0.40 19.24
N GLU A 52 0.49 1.24 18.76
CA GLU A 52 0.14 2.39 17.92
C GLU A 52 -0.48 1.95 16.58
N ALA A 53 0.04 0.88 15.97
CA ALA A 53 -0.53 0.30 14.76
C ALA A 53 -1.92 -0.31 15.04
N ALA A 54 -2.07 -1.07 16.12
CA ALA A 54 -3.35 -1.63 16.52
C ALA A 54 -4.40 -0.52 16.70
N ALA A 55 -4.04 0.56 17.40
CA ALA A 55 -4.93 1.68 17.59
C ALA A 55 -5.28 2.43 16.29
N LEU A 56 -4.34 2.53 15.32
CA LEU A 56 -4.63 3.15 14.01
C LEU A 56 -5.63 2.33 13.19
N PHE A 57 -5.60 1.01 13.32
CA PHE A 57 -6.44 0.08 12.56
C PHE A 57 -7.61 -0.50 13.36
N HIS A 58 -7.97 0.15 14.49
CA HIS A 58 -9.10 -0.17 15.39
C HIS A 58 -9.03 -1.56 16.02
N MET A 59 -7.85 -2.16 16.12
CA MET A 59 -7.65 -3.48 16.71
C MET A 59 -7.53 -3.40 18.24
N THR A 60 -8.10 -4.37 18.93
CA THR A 60 -8.01 -4.51 20.39
C THR A 60 -6.84 -5.39 20.86
N GLN A 61 -6.28 -6.17 19.95
CA GLN A 61 -5.20 -7.15 20.20
C GLN A 61 -3.94 -6.74 19.43
N PRO A 62 -2.98 -6.05 20.09
CA PRO A 62 -1.73 -5.66 19.42
C PRO A 62 -0.93 -6.86 18.89
N GLU A 63 -1.05 -8.02 19.49
CA GLU A 63 -0.37 -9.26 19.09
C GLU A 63 -0.72 -9.70 17.65
N ASN A 64 -1.91 -9.31 17.18
CA ASN A 64 -2.38 -9.58 15.82
C ASN A 64 -1.82 -8.61 14.76
N VAL A 65 -0.96 -7.68 15.19
CA VAL A 65 -0.18 -6.82 14.30
C VAL A 65 1.20 -7.45 14.12
N VAL A 66 1.52 -7.97 12.97
CA VAL A 66 2.78 -8.66 12.65
C VAL A 66 3.68 -7.74 11.84
N PHE A 67 4.94 -7.57 12.28
CA PHE A 67 5.93 -6.81 11.52
C PHE A 67 6.54 -7.67 10.42
N THR A 68 6.72 -7.06 9.26
CA THR A 68 7.32 -7.68 8.08
C THR A 68 8.38 -6.76 7.48
N MET A 69 9.18 -7.28 6.55
CA MET A 69 10.20 -6.47 5.85
C MET A 69 9.57 -5.43 4.92
N ASN A 70 8.39 -5.71 4.38
CA ASN A 70 7.63 -4.87 3.44
C ASN A 70 6.26 -5.50 3.16
N ALA A 71 5.40 -4.82 2.37
CA ALA A 71 4.10 -5.34 1.97
C ALA A 71 4.19 -6.65 1.16
N THR A 72 5.21 -6.84 0.34
CA THR A 72 5.39 -8.08 -0.44
C THR A 72 5.58 -9.28 0.48
N HIS A 73 6.39 -9.14 1.55
CA HIS A 73 6.54 -10.18 2.57
C HIS A 73 5.20 -10.48 3.26
N ALA A 74 4.48 -9.44 3.68
CA ALA A 74 3.16 -9.54 4.32
C ALA A 74 2.14 -10.26 3.41
N LEU A 75 2.04 -9.88 2.14
CA LEU A 75 1.15 -10.50 1.15
C LEU A 75 1.52 -11.97 0.88
N ASN A 76 2.81 -12.31 0.84
CA ASN A 76 3.23 -13.70 0.69
C ASN A 76 2.82 -14.56 1.89
N ILE A 77 2.91 -14.05 3.13
CA ILE A 77 2.40 -14.74 4.32
C ILE A 77 0.89 -14.95 4.19
N ALA A 78 0.13 -13.90 3.87
CA ALA A 78 -1.33 -13.97 3.76
C ALA A 78 -1.78 -14.95 2.67
N ILE A 79 -1.19 -14.87 1.48
CA ILE A 79 -1.52 -15.75 0.35
C ILE A 79 -1.16 -17.20 0.69
N ARG A 80 0.05 -17.46 1.22
CA ARG A 80 0.46 -18.80 1.64
C ARG A 80 -0.46 -19.37 2.71
N SER A 81 -1.07 -18.53 3.55
CA SER A 81 -1.99 -18.98 4.61
C SER A 81 -3.30 -19.51 4.07
N LEU A 82 -3.81 -18.95 2.97
CA LEU A 82 -5.15 -19.24 2.46
C LEU A 82 -5.15 -20.02 1.13
N VAL A 83 -4.08 -19.90 0.33
CA VAL A 83 -4.05 -20.39 -1.05
C VAL A 83 -3.13 -21.60 -1.17
N ARG A 84 -3.60 -22.62 -1.86
CA ARG A 84 -2.88 -23.83 -2.28
C ARG A 84 -3.02 -24.00 -3.78
N GLU A 85 -2.26 -24.93 -4.35
CA GLU A 85 -2.43 -25.34 -5.73
C GLU A 85 -3.90 -25.73 -6.03
N GLY A 86 -4.44 -25.21 -7.13
CA GLY A 86 -5.83 -25.42 -7.51
C GLY A 86 -6.87 -24.59 -6.77
N THR A 87 -6.49 -23.81 -5.75
CA THR A 87 -7.42 -22.88 -5.07
C THR A 87 -7.92 -21.84 -6.05
N ARG A 88 -9.25 -21.68 -6.19
CA ARG A 88 -9.86 -20.60 -6.96
C ARG A 88 -9.80 -19.32 -6.15
N VAL A 89 -9.26 -18.26 -6.74
CA VAL A 89 -9.06 -16.96 -6.07
C VAL A 89 -9.66 -15.84 -6.91
N ALA A 90 -10.63 -15.13 -6.34
CA ALA A 90 -11.18 -13.91 -6.95
C ALA A 90 -10.26 -12.73 -6.63
N VAL A 91 -9.85 -11.97 -7.66
CA VAL A 91 -9.00 -10.77 -7.49
C VAL A 91 -9.61 -9.58 -8.22
N SER A 92 -9.41 -8.37 -7.69
CA SER A 92 -9.76 -7.16 -8.45
C SER A 92 -8.87 -7.06 -9.70
N GLY A 93 -9.34 -6.35 -10.72
CA GLY A 93 -8.56 -6.09 -11.94
C GLY A 93 -7.42 -5.08 -11.73
N PHE A 94 -7.11 -4.71 -10.47
CA PHE A 94 -6.18 -3.61 -10.16
C PHE A 94 -5.01 -4.04 -9.26
N GLU A 95 -4.78 -5.35 -9.12
CA GLU A 95 -3.78 -5.88 -8.20
C GLU A 95 -2.34 -5.61 -8.64
N HIS A 96 -1.50 -5.34 -7.65
CA HIS A 96 -0.05 -5.19 -7.82
C HIS A 96 0.64 -6.56 -8.00
N ASN A 97 1.82 -6.60 -8.62
CA ASN A 97 2.65 -7.81 -8.75
C ASN A 97 2.98 -8.49 -7.41
N ALA A 98 2.94 -7.76 -6.30
CA ALA A 98 3.12 -8.34 -4.96
C ALA A 98 1.98 -9.28 -4.54
N VAL A 99 0.82 -9.18 -5.19
CA VAL A 99 -0.33 -10.10 -5.10
C VAL A 99 -0.27 -11.13 -6.21
N MET A 100 -0.16 -10.69 -7.47
CA MET A 100 -0.31 -11.58 -8.62
C MET A 100 0.78 -12.64 -8.71
N ARG A 101 2.04 -12.25 -8.49
CA ARG A 101 3.16 -13.22 -8.58
C ARG A 101 3.10 -14.34 -7.55
N PRO A 102 2.83 -14.09 -6.26
CA PRO A 102 2.62 -15.17 -5.30
C PRO A 102 1.42 -16.07 -5.61
N LEU A 103 0.33 -15.52 -6.16
CA LEU A 103 -0.83 -16.31 -6.61
C LEU A 103 -0.44 -17.24 -7.75
N TYR A 104 0.24 -16.76 -8.79
CA TYR A 104 0.77 -17.61 -9.86
C TYR A 104 1.74 -18.67 -9.33
N ALA A 105 2.64 -18.27 -8.44
CA ALA A 105 3.63 -19.20 -7.86
C ALA A 105 3.00 -20.29 -6.98
N SER A 106 1.82 -20.03 -6.41
CA SER A 106 1.08 -21.02 -5.60
C SER A 106 0.27 -22.02 -6.43
N GLY A 107 0.19 -21.87 -7.76
CA GLY A 107 -0.66 -22.68 -8.63
C GLY A 107 -2.15 -22.38 -8.46
N ALA A 108 -2.52 -21.18 -8.02
CA ALA A 108 -3.91 -20.76 -7.87
C ALA A 108 -4.63 -20.65 -9.23
N ILE A 109 -5.93 -20.94 -9.25
CA ILE A 109 -6.82 -20.63 -10.38
C ILE A 109 -7.35 -19.21 -10.17
N ILE A 110 -6.73 -18.26 -10.86
CA ILE A 110 -7.02 -16.83 -10.67
C ILE A 110 -8.20 -16.41 -11.53
N GLN A 111 -9.20 -15.79 -10.90
CA GLN A 111 -10.30 -15.08 -11.55
C GLN A 111 -10.08 -13.59 -11.31
N ALA A 112 -9.69 -12.87 -12.35
CA ALA A 112 -9.47 -11.43 -12.28
C ALA A 112 -10.66 -10.68 -12.88
N SER A 113 -11.06 -9.58 -12.23
CA SER A 113 -12.10 -8.69 -12.75
C SER A 113 -11.59 -7.91 -13.97
N ASP A 114 -12.43 -7.77 -14.97
CA ASP A 114 -12.24 -6.92 -16.16
C ASP A 114 -13.18 -5.71 -16.18
N THR A 115 -13.74 -5.35 -15.02
CA THR A 115 -14.72 -4.27 -14.90
C THR A 115 -14.09 -2.89 -15.20
N PRO A 116 -14.87 -1.95 -15.75
CA PRO A 116 -14.37 -0.65 -16.13
C PRO A 116 -13.70 0.10 -14.96
N LEU A 117 -12.65 0.86 -15.27
CA LEU A 117 -11.96 1.72 -14.29
C LEU A 117 -12.95 2.68 -13.63
N PHE A 118 -12.86 2.85 -12.31
CA PHE A 118 -13.71 3.68 -11.45
C PHE A 118 -15.19 3.21 -11.33
N ASP A 119 -15.57 2.07 -11.89
CA ASP A 119 -16.92 1.54 -11.74
C ASP A 119 -17.04 0.57 -10.55
N SER A 120 -17.30 1.15 -9.36
CA SER A 120 -17.49 0.38 -8.12
C SER A 120 -18.66 -0.58 -8.17
N GLU A 121 -19.77 -0.20 -8.84
CA GLU A 121 -20.97 -1.05 -8.93
C GLU A 121 -20.74 -2.28 -9.83
N ALA A 122 -20.07 -2.08 -10.98
CA ALA A 122 -19.70 -3.19 -11.84
C ALA A 122 -18.75 -4.15 -11.12
N LEU A 123 -17.79 -3.62 -10.37
CA LEU A 123 -16.85 -4.42 -9.59
C LEU A 123 -17.57 -5.24 -8.49
N LEU A 124 -18.54 -4.65 -7.78
CA LEU A 124 -19.31 -5.35 -6.76
C LEU A 124 -20.14 -6.47 -7.38
N ARG A 125 -20.85 -6.22 -8.50
CA ARG A 125 -21.59 -7.27 -9.23
C ARG A 125 -20.67 -8.40 -9.69
N TRP A 126 -19.46 -8.07 -10.13
CA TRP A 126 -18.47 -9.06 -10.53
C TRP A 126 -18.05 -9.94 -9.34
N PHE A 127 -17.73 -9.34 -8.17
CA PHE A 127 -17.39 -10.11 -6.98
C PHE A 127 -18.54 -11.00 -6.54
N GLU A 128 -19.78 -10.49 -6.50
CA GLU A 128 -20.97 -11.26 -6.13
C GLU A 128 -21.13 -12.53 -6.99
N GLN A 129 -20.87 -12.42 -8.30
CA GLN A 129 -20.96 -13.54 -9.25
C GLN A 129 -19.75 -14.49 -9.17
N SER A 130 -18.58 -13.99 -8.82
CA SER A 130 -17.31 -14.75 -8.88
C SER A 130 -16.97 -15.45 -7.56
N LEU A 131 -17.42 -14.94 -6.41
CA LEU A 131 -17.10 -15.49 -5.10
C LEU A 131 -17.61 -16.92 -4.87
N PRO A 132 -18.78 -17.36 -5.39
CA PRO A 132 -19.22 -18.75 -5.21
C PRO A 132 -18.19 -19.75 -5.72
N GLY A 133 -17.72 -20.64 -4.82
CA GLY A 133 -16.70 -21.65 -5.11
C GLY A 133 -15.25 -21.16 -5.09
N CYS A 134 -14.99 -19.91 -4.73
CA CYS A 134 -13.64 -19.44 -4.42
C CYS A 134 -13.21 -19.88 -3.02
N GLY A 135 -11.92 -20.24 -2.89
CA GLY A 135 -11.28 -20.52 -1.60
C GLY A 135 -10.67 -19.29 -0.93
N ALA A 136 -10.47 -18.21 -1.70
CA ALA A 136 -9.99 -16.93 -1.20
C ALA A 136 -10.37 -15.78 -2.15
N ALA A 137 -10.33 -14.56 -1.63
CA ALA A 137 -10.39 -13.33 -2.42
C ALA A 137 -9.24 -12.40 -2.04
N VAL A 138 -8.73 -11.63 -3.01
CA VAL A 138 -7.74 -10.57 -2.75
C VAL A 138 -8.22 -9.29 -3.40
N CYS A 139 -8.15 -8.17 -2.67
CA CYS A 139 -8.55 -6.88 -3.17
C CYS A 139 -7.61 -5.78 -2.67
N THR A 140 -7.04 -4.99 -3.60
CA THR A 140 -6.35 -3.76 -3.20
C THR A 140 -7.37 -2.70 -2.78
N CYS A 141 -7.06 -1.94 -1.72
CA CYS A 141 -7.93 -0.82 -1.33
C CYS A 141 -7.88 0.34 -2.34
N VAL A 142 -6.71 0.56 -2.91
CA VAL A 142 -6.47 1.68 -3.83
C VAL A 142 -5.51 1.23 -4.93
N SER A 143 -5.93 1.38 -6.19
CA SER A 143 -5.04 1.14 -7.33
C SER A 143 -3.81 2.05 -7.27
N ASN A 144 -2.63 1.45 -7.27
CA ASN A 144 -1.38 2.20 -7.27
C ASN A 144 -1.08 2.90 -8.61
N VAL A 145 -1.86 2.61 -9.65
CA VAL A 145 -1.75 3.22 -10.99
C VAL A 145 -2.72 4.39 -11.14
N PHE A 146 -4.00 4.14 -10.92
CA PHE A 146 -5.06 5.10 -11.25
C PHE A 146 -5.64 5.82 -10.03
N GLY A 147 -5.29 5.38 -8.82
CA GLY A 147 -5.84 5.95 -7.60
C GLY A 147 -7.29 5.54 -7.32
N PHE A 148 -7.88 4.63 -8.11
CA PHE A 148 -9.22 4.12 -7.86
C PHE A 148 -9.32 3.56 -6.45
N ILE A 149 -10.20 4.11 -5.65
CA ILE A 149 -10.56 3.63 -4.31
C ILE A 149 -11.62 2.55 -4.49
N LEU A 150 -11.22 1.30 -4.31
CA LEU A 150 -12.12 0.16 -4.49
C LEU A 150 -13.08 0.04 -3.30
N PRO A 151 -14.31 -0.48 -3.51
CA PRO A 151 -15.33 -0.62 -2.48
C PRO A 151 -15.05 -1.84 -1.57
N VAL A 152 -13.89 -1.81 -0.87
CA VAL A 152 -13.37 -2.97 -0.10
C VAL A 152 -14.30 -3.35 1.05
N ARG A 153 -15.03 -2.40 1.64
CA ARG A 153 -15.99 -2.68 2.71
C ARG A 153 -17.15 -3.54 2.20
N GLU A 154 -17.71 -3.19 1.06
CA GLU A 154 -18.81 -3.91 0.41
C GLU A 154 -18.30 -5.27 -0.11
N ILE A 155 -17.11 -5.33 -0.71
CA ILE A 155 -16.48 -6.60 -1.10
C ILE A 155 -16.27 -7.52 0.11
N ALA A 156 -15.83 -6.98 1.24
CA ALA A 156 -15.67 -7.76 2.47
C ALA A 156 -17.02 -8.28 3.01
N MET A 157 -18.10 -7.52 2.85
CA MET A 157 -19.46 -7.99 3.19
C MET A 157 -19.88 -9.17 2.31
N LEU A 158 -19.65 -9.09 1.00
CA LEU A 158 -19.88 -10.18 0.06
C LEU A 158 -19.02 -11.41 0.42
N CYS A 159 -17.73 -11.22 0.68
CA CYS A 159 -16.84 -12.30 1.09
C CYS A 159 -17.36 -13.03 2.35
N ARG A 160 -17.83 -12.29 3.36
CA ARG A 160 -18.45 -12.89 4.56
C ARG A 160 -19.73 -13.65 4.23
N GLN A 161 -20.59 -13.10 3.37
CA GLN A 161 -21.83 -13.75 2.95
C GLN A 161 -21.57 -15.11 2.29
N TYR A 162 -20.52 -15.20 1.46
CA TYR A 162 -20.15 -16.44 0.77
C TYR A 162 -19.15 -17.31 1.54
N GLY A 163 -18.73 -16.91 2.75
CA GLY A 163 -17.75 -17.65 3.56
C GLY A 163 -16.34 -17.69 2.94
N VAL A 164 -15.99 -16.73 2.09
CA VAL A 164 -14.70 -16.64 1.40
C VAL A 164 -13.76 -15.70 2.19
N PRO A 165 -12.59 -16.16 2.64
CA PRO A 165 -11.64 -15.30 3.34
C PRO A 165 -11.05 -14.25 2.39
N LEU A 166 -10.98 -12.99 2.87
CA LEU A 166 -10.46 -11.85 2.12
C LEU A 166 -9.06 -11.47 2.60
N ILE A 167 -8.13 -11.26 1.65
CA ILE A 167 -6.85 -10.59 1.84
C ILE A 167 -6.96 -9.17 1.26
N VAL A 168 -6.57 -8.17 2.05
CA VAL A 168 -6.60 -6.77 1.65
C VAL A 168 -5.17 -6.27 1.42
N ASP A 169 -4.88 -5.75 0.22
CA ASP A 169 -3.67 -4.95 -0.03
C ASP A 169 -3.96 -3.48 0.30
N ALA A 170 -3.51 -3.04 1.47
CA ALA A 170 -3.65 -1.67 1.93
C ALA A 170 -2.43 -0.79 1.61
N SER A 171 -1.59 -1.18 0.66
CA SER A 171 -0.31 -0.50 0.36
C SER A 171 -0.44 0.97 -0.04
N GLN A 172 -1.57 1.39 -0.58
CA GLN A 172 -1.81 2.78 -0.98
C GLN A 172 -2.82 3.49 -0.07
N SER A 173 -3.54 2.77 0.77
CA SER A 173 -4.57 3.30 1.67
C SER A 173 -4.09 3.49 3.11
N ALA A 174 -3.23 2.59 3.62
CA ALA A 174 -2.75 2.65 5.00
C ALA A 174 -2.11 4.01 5.32
N GLY A 175 -2.63 4.68 6.36
CA GLY A 175 -2.19 6.01 6.78
C GLY A 175 -2.80 7.17 5.99
N VAL A 176 -3.65 6.88 4.98
CA VAL A 176 -4.36 7.90 4.17
C VAL A 176 -5.88 7.74 4.30
N LEU A 177 -6.38 6.52 4.15
CA LEU A 177 -7.79 6.18 4.37
C LEU A 177 -7.97 5.50 5.71
N ASP A 178 -9.12 5.67 6.32
CA ASP A 178 -9.49 4.92 7.51
C ASP A 178 -9.71 3.45 7.18
N LEU A 179 -9.07 2.55 7.92
CA LEU A 179 -9.17 1.11 7.77
C LEU A 179 -9.55 0.48 9.11
N ASP A 180 -10.83 0.31 9.34
CA ASP A 180 -11.35 -0.46 10.47
C ASP A 180 -11.21 -1.96 10.15
N PHE A 181 -10.05 -2.54 10.51
CA PHE A 181 -9.75 -3.93 10.16
C PHE A 181 -10.70 -4.94 10.82
N PRO A 182 -11.06 -4.84 12.12
CA PRO A 182 -12.09 -5.70 12.72
C PRO A 182 -13.46 -5.57 12.06
N GLY A 183 -13.92 -4.34 11.80
CA GLY A 183 -15.20 -4.08 11.15
C GLY A 183 -15.24 -4.59 9.71
N LEU A 184 -14.11 -4.58 9.02
CA LEU A 184 -13.97 -5.16 7.69
C LEU A 184 -14.11 -6.68 7.72
N GLY A 185 -13.60 -7.35 8.77
CA GLY A 185 -13.66 -8.80 8.92
C GLY A 185 -12.83 -9.57 7.89
N ALA A 186 -11.83 -8.93 7.30
CA ALA A 186 -10.86 -9.58 6.43
C ALA A 186 -9.99 -10.56 7.22
N ALA A 187 -9.47 -11.61 6.56
CA ALA A 187 -8.54 -12.54 7.18
C ALA A 187 -7.18 -11.87 7.43
N PHE A 188 -6.73 -11.08 6.44
CA PHE A 188 -5.45 -10.36 6.50
C PHE A 188 -5.54 -8.99 5.82
N ALA A 189 -4.76 -8.03 6.33
CA ALA A 189 -4.48 -6.78 5.61
C ALA A 189 -2.98 -6.48 5.63
N ALA A 190 -2.40 -6.24 4.46
CA ALA A 190 -0.96 -6.06 4.27
C ALA A 190 -0.63 -4.63 3.84
N MET A 191 0.47 -4.07 4.38
CA MET A 191 0.89 -2.71 4.05
C MET A 191 2.38 -2.46 4.27
N PRO A 192 3.02 -1.56 3.48
CA PRO A 192 4.40 -1.14 3.71
C PRO A 192 4.47 0.00 4.73
N GLY A 193 5.52 0.03 5.54
CA GLY A 193 5.74 1.13 6.47
C GLY A 193 6.18 2.45 5.82
N HIS A 194 6.78 2.39 4.62
CA HIS A 194 7.47 3.52 4.00
C HIS A 194 6.61 4.41 3.08
N LYS A 195 5.32 4.12 2.92
CA LYS A 195 4.36 4.93 2.14
C LYS A 195 3.54 5.83 3.07
N GLY A 196 2.22 5.67 3.11
CA GLY A 196 1.34 6.51 3.91
C GLY A 196 1.57 6.44 5.43
N LEU A 197 2.16 5.36 5.95
CA LEU A 197 2.57 5.24 7.35
C LEU A 197 3.85 6.04 7.69
N LEU A 198 4.53 6.63 6.71
CA LEU A 198 5.66 7.55 6.86
C LEU A 198 6.90 6.96 7.58
N GLY A 199 6.96 5.65 7.75
CA GLY A 199 8.10 4.93 8.33
C GLY A 199 9.27 4.76 7.34
N PRO A 200 10.38 4.17 7.79
CA PRO A 200 11.52 3.82 6.94
C PRO A 200 11.18 2.70 5.95
N GLN A 201 11.94 2.62 4.86
CA GLN A 201 11.99 1.43 4.02
C GLN A 201 12.51 0.23 4.84
N GLY A 202 12.18 -0.99 4.42
CA GLY A 202 12.52 -2.20 5.17
C GLY A 202 11.61 -2.44 6.37
N THR A 203 10.41 -1.83 6.39
CA THR A 203 9.33 -2.06 7.36
C THR A 203 8.01 -2.30 6.64
N GLY A 204 7.19 -3.19 7.19
CA GLY A 204 5.84 -3.49 6.75
C GLY A 204 5.02 -4.04 7.91
N ILE A 205 3.72 -4.12 7.71
CA ILE A 205 2.76 -4.64 8.68
C ILE A 205 1.84 -5.62 7.97
N LEU A 206 1.54 -6.73 8.66
CA LEU A 206 0.44 -7.62 8.37
C LEU A 206 -0.52 -7.59 9.57
N LEU A 207 -1.76 -7.18 9.34
CA LEU A 207 -2.84 -7.33 10.30
C LEU A 207 -3.45 -8.71 10.12
N CYS A 208 -3.64 -9.43 11.20
CA CYS A 208 -4.10 -10.82 11.20
C CYS A 208 -5.39 -10.95 12.01
N ARG A 209 -6.43 -11.56 11.43
CA ARG A 209 -7.56 -12.08 12.17
C ARG A 209 -7.24 -13.50 12.66
N ASP A 210 -6.57 -14.27 11.81
CA ASP A 210 -6.22 -15.66 12.04
C ASP A 210 -4.69 -15.84 12.16
N ALA A 211 -4.22 -16.91 12.78
CA ALA A 211 -2.79 -17.13 13.08
C ALA A 211 -1.89 -17.25 11.84
N GLY A 212 -2.43 -17.60 10.69
CA GLY A 212 -1.71 -17.71 9.43
C GLY A 212 -0.68 -18.85 9.38
N MET A 213 0.04 -18.91 8.26
CA MET A 213 1.13 -19.88 8.02
C MET A 213 2.47 -19.15 7.91
N PRO A 214 3.50 -19.59 8.65
CA PRO A 214 4.83 -19.00 8.54
C PRO A 214 5.37 -19.10 7.11
N LEU A 215 5.89 -18.00 6.57
CA LEU A 215 6.65 -18.00 5.33
C LEU A 215 8.11 -18.38 5.57
N LEU A 216 8.64 -17.94 6.70
CA LEU A 216 9.99 -18.24 7.17
C LEU A 216 9.91 -19.00 8.49
N SER A 217 10.80 -19.98 8.68
CA SER A 217 10.96 -20.68 9.94
C SER A 217 12.33 -20.35 10.53
N GLY A 218 12.38 -20.06 11.83
CA GLY A 218 13.63 -19.69 12.49
C GLY A 218 13.42 -19.32 13.97
N GLY A 219 14.44 -18.80 14.60
CA GLY A 219 14.37 -18.40 16.00
C GLY A 219 13.45 -17.18 16.20
N THR A 220 12.62 -17.23 17.22
CA THR A 220 11.68 -16.15 17.58
C THR A 220 12.02 -15.47 18.91
N GLY A 221 12.97 -16.05 19.66
CA GLY A 221 13.33 -15.57 21.00
C GLY A 221 12.53 -16.20 22.15
N GLY A 222 11.46 -16.95 21.84
CA GLY A 222 10.63 -17.65 22.81
C GLY A 222 11.17 -19.05 23.18
N ASP A 223 10.35 -20.10 23.01
CA ASP A 223 10.72 -21.47 23.33
C ASP A 223 11.82 -22.01 22.39
N SER A 224 13.04 -22.08 22.90
CA SER A 224 14.20 -22.61 22.17
C SER A 224 14.25 -24.15 22.09
N ARG A 225 13.38 -24.88 22.81
CA ARG A 225 13.33 -26.33 22.81
C ARG A 225 12.44 -26.91 21.73
N SER A 226 11.42 -26.13 21.30
CA SER A 226 10.53 -26.55 20.22
C SER A 226 11.26 -26.61 18.89
N HIS A 227 11.02 -27.67 18.11
CA HIS A 227 11.46 -27.79 16.71
C HIS A 227 10.51 -27.09 15.71
N PHE A 228 9.37 -26.62 16.17
CA PHE A 228 8.33 -25.97 15.35
C PHE A 228 8.23 -24.50 15.70
N MET A 229 7.72 -23.71 14.74
CA MET A 229 7.37 -22.32 15.00
C MET A 229 6.27 -22.25 16.07
N PRO A 230 6.26 -21.20 16.92
CA PRO A 230 5.18 -20.99 17.88
C PRO A 230 3.80 -20.99 17.20
N GLU A 231 2.76 -21.31 17.95
CA GLU A 231 1.39 -21.29 17.46
C GLU A 231 0.74 -19.89 17.60
N THR A 232 1.25 -19.09 18.53
CA THR A 232 0.71 -17.78 18.87
C THR A 232 1.33 -16.66 18.03
N LEU A 233 0.52 -15.65 17.71
CA LEU A 233 0.99 -14.40 17.15
C LEU A 233 1.60 -13.52 18.26
N PRO A 234 2.55 -12.68 17.93
CA PRO A 234 3.13 -12.45 16.61
C PRO A 234 4.26 -13.40 16.23
N GLU A 235 4.83 -14.15 17.21
CA GLU A 235 6.04 -14.97 17.08
C GLU A 235 5.93 -16.01 15.97
N ARG A 236 4.72 -16.53 15.73
CA ARG A 236 4.45 -17.51 14.66
C ARG A 236 4.91 -17.00 13.28
N LEU A 237 4.77 -15.70 13.02
CA LEU A 237 5.03 -15.10 11.70
C LEU A 237 6.26 -14.18 11.69
N GLU A 238 6.91 -13.97 12.84
CA GLU A 238 8.04 -13.07 13.02
C GLU A 238 9.35 -13.85 13.31
N ALA A 239 9.78 -14.67 12.36
CA ALA A 239 11.06 -15.39 12.50
C ALA A 239 12.26 -14.46 12.30
N GLY A 240 13.26 -14.57 13.18
CA GLY A 240 14.51 -13.83 13.10
C GLY A 240 14.54 -12.57 13.96
N THR A 241 15.64 -11.82 13.88
CA THR A 241 15.81 -10.57 14.63
C THR A 241 15.09 -9.42 13.93
N HIS A 242 14.24 -8.72 14.67
CA HIS A 242 13.50 -7.57 14.18
C HIS A 242 14.39 -6.40 13.74
N ASN A 243 13.91 -5.64 12.76
CA ASN A 243 14.45 -4.33 12.40
C ASN A 243 14.01 -3.29 13.44
N VAL A 244 14.55 -3.37 14.67
CA VAL A 244 14.18 -2.49 15.80
C VAL A 244 14.31 -1.01 15.43
N CYS A 245 15.39 -0.65 14.72
CA CYS A 245 15.61 0.74 14.30
C CYS A 245 14.54 1.22 13.32
N GLY A 246 14.20 0.38 12.33
CA GLY A 246 13.13 0.68 11.39
C GLY A 246 11.76 0.78 12.07
N ILE A 247 11.48 -0.13 13.02
CA ILE A 247 10.24 -0.13 13.80
C ILE A 247 10.13 1.11 14.69
N ALA A 248 11.23 1.57 15.29
CA ALA A 248 11.27 2.83 16.04
C ALA A 248 10.87 4.03 15.16
N GLY A 249 11.38 4.06 13.93
CA GLY A 249 10.99 5.09 12.96
C GLY A 249 9.53 4.95 12.49
N LEU A 250 9.07 3.73 12.25
CA LEU A 250 7.67 3.44 11.88
C LEU A 250 6.70 3.87 12.99
N HIS A 251 7.04 3.63 14.26
CA HIS A 251 6.28 4.09 15.41
C HIS A 251 6.00 5.59 15.34
N GLU A 252 7.02 6.43 15.12
CA GLU A 252 6.84 7.87 15.02
C GLU A 252 6.05 8.29 13.76
N GLY A 253 6.20 7.54 12.66
CA GLY A 253 5.37 7.75 11.47
C GLY A 253 3.90 7.50 11.75
N ILE A 254 3.56 6.38 12.37
CA ILE A 254 2.17 6.02 12.76
C ILE A 254 1.61 7.03 13.77
N ARG A 255 2.38 7.42 14.79
CA ARG A 255 1.98 8.48 15.74
C ARG A 255 1.65 9.80 15.05
N PHE A 256 2.44 10.19 14.05
CA PHE A 256 2.15 11.38 13.27
C PHE A 256 0.83 11.24 12.51
N VAL A 257 0.59 10.10 11.84
CA VAL A 257 -0.66 9.82 11.13
C VAL A 257 -1.86 9.88 12.07
N ARG A 258 -1.78 9.24 13.24
CA ARG A 258 -2.87 9.26 14.24
C ARG A 258 -3.18 10.67 14.74
N ARG A 259 -2.13 11.46 15.06
CA ARG A 259 -2.32 12.87 15.50
C ARG A 259 -2.91 13.76 14.40
N ARG A 260 -2.52 13.52 13.16
CA ARG A 260 -3.01 14.26 11.98
C ARG A 260 -4.41 13.82 11.58
N THR A 261 -4.77 12.58 11.82
CA THR A 261 -5.91 11.79 11.36
C THR A 261 -5.86 11.46 9.86
N THR A 262 -6.24 10.24 9.51
CA THR A 262 -6.33 9.77 8.12
C THR A 262 -7.27 10.65 7.28
N GLN A 263 -8.40 11.06 7.85
CA GLN A 263 -9.37 11.94 7.18
C GLN A 263 -8.75 13.29 6.76
N ARG A 264 -7.98 13.93 7.64
CA ARG A 264 -7.32 15.21 7.28
C ARG A 264 -6.22 15.03 6.25
N ILE A 265 -5.50 13.90 6.31
CA ILE A 265 -4.47 13.54 5.32
C ILE A 265 -5.12 13.33 3.96
N TYR A 266 -6.17 12.51 3.90
CA TYR A 266 -6.92 12.24 2.68
C TYR A 266 -7.46 13.52 2.05
N THR A 267 -8.20 14.34 2.82
CA THR A 267 -8.77 15.60 2.33
C THR A 267 -7.70 16.57 1.79
N ALA A 268 -6.52 16.60 2.42
CA ALA A 268 -5.41 17.42 1.93
C ALA A 268 -4.86 16.89 0.59
N GLU A 269 -4.65 15.58 0.46
CA GLU A 269 -4.16 14.95 -0.77
C GLU A 269 -5.21 15.05 -1.91
N GLU A 270 -6.47 14.77 -1.62
CA GLU A 270 -7.59 14.88 -2.55
C GLU A 270 -7.70 16.30 -3.13
N ARG A 271 -7.67 17.31 -2.27
CA ARG A 271 -7.72 18.73 -2.69
C ARG A 271 -6.56 19.09 -3.62
N LEU A 272 -5.35 18.62 -3.34
CA LEU A 272 -4.18 18.87 -4.16
C LEU A 272 -4.26 18.12 -5.50
N MET A 273 -4.75 16.89 -5.48
CA MET A 273 -4.97 16.08 -6.68
C MET A 273 -6.00 16.73 -7.60
N HIS A 274 -7.14 17.13 -7.07
CA HIS A 274 -8.17 17.85 -7.87
C HIS A 274 -7.65 19.16 -8.44
N ARG A 275 -6.83 19.92 -7.67
CA ARG A 275 -6.17 21.13 -8.19
C ARG A 275 -5.26 20.84 -9.38
N LEU A 276 -4.49 19.78 -9.32
CA LEU A 276 -3.63 19.33 -10.42
C LEU A 276 -4.48 18.88 -11.61
N ALA A 277 -5.42 17.97 -11.38
CA ALA A 277 -6.30 17.41 -12.39
C ALA A 277 -7.10 18.49 -13.15
N ALA A 278 -7.64 19.48 -12.45
CA ALA A 278 -8.40 20.59 -13.05
C ALA A 278 -7.58 21.42 -14.06
N ARG A 279 -6.26 21.48 -13.89
CA ARG A 279 -5.35 22.12 -14.85
C ARG A 279 -4.97 21.19 -15.97
N LEU A 280 -4.58 19.95 -15.65
CA LEU A 280 -4.09 18.98 -16.62
C LEU A 280 -5.19 18.52 -17.60
N ASN A 281 -6.44 18.38 -17.13
CA ASN A 281 -7.58 17.97 -17.97
C ASN A 281 -7.96 18.99 -19.06
N LYS A 282 -7.44 20.22 -18.96
CA LYS A 282 -7.64 21.27 -19.99
C LYS A 282 -6.55 21.27 -21.07
N LEU A 283 -5.49 20.49 -20.88
CA LEU A 283 -4.35 20.50 -21.80
C LEU A 283 -4.65 19.64 -23.02
N PRO A 284 -4.62 20.22 -24.24
CA PRO A 284 -4.76 19.40 -25.45
C PRO A 284 -3.62 18.40 -25.53
N GLY A 285 -3.93 17.17 -25.97
CA GLY A 285 -2.93 16.12 -26.12
C GLY A 285 -2.47 15.47 -24.83
N LEU A 286 -3.21 15.61 -23.73
CA LEU A 286 -2.99 14.88 -22.49
C LEU A 286 -4.28 14.18 -22.07
N HIS A 287 -4.25 12.86 -22.06
CA HIS A 287 -5.33 12.06 -21.46
C HIS A 287 -5.09 11.92 -19.96
N VAL A 288 -6.06 12.31 -19.14
CA VAL A 288 -6.00 12.30 -17.67
C VAL A 288 -7.01 11.29 -17.16
N PHE A 289 -6.55 10.31 -16.36
CA PHE A 289 -7.43 9.34 -15.72
C PHE A 289 -8.01 9.94 -14.44
N LEU A 290 -9.14 10.60 -14.57
CA LEU A 290 -9.86 11.26 -13.49
C LEU A 290 -11.23 10.62 -13.29
N SER A 291 -11.54 10.24 -12.04
CA SER A 291 -12.88 9.75 -11.69
C SER A 291 -13.89 10.88 -11.58
N GLU A 292 -15.09 10.65 -12.13
CA GLU A 292 -16.25 11.52 -11.97
C GLU A 292 -17.07 11.17 -10.69
N ARG A 293 -16.70 10.10 -9.98
CA ARG A 293 -17.49 9.48 -8.88
C ARG A 293 -16.88 9.68 -7.48
N GLU A 294 -15.97 10.62 -7.29
CA GLU A 294 -15.31 10.89 -5.99
C GLU A 294 -14.63 9.67 -5.32
N ASN A 295 -14.30 8.64 -6.11
CA ASN A 295 -13.66 7.42 -5.66
C ASN A 295 -12.19 7.33 -6.10
N GLN A 296 -11.47 8.45 -6.05
CA GLN A 296 -10.06 8.54 -6.41
C GLN A 296 -9.21 9.12 -5.28
N SER A 297 -8.08 8.51 -5.03
CA SER A 297 -7.08 8.96 -4.06
C SER A 297 -6.16 10.04 -4.65
N GLY A 298 -5.15 10.49 -3.90
CA GLY A 298 -4.13 11.44 -4.36
C GLY A 298 -3.25 10.98 -5.53
N VAL A 299 -3.59 9.89 -6.22
CA VAL A 299 -2.89 9.37 -7.41
C VAL A 299 -3.60 9.81 -8.68
N LEU A 300 -2.86 10.36 -9.63
CA LEU A 300 -3.32 10.76 -10.95
C LEU A 300 -2.39 10.16 -12.00
N SER A 301 -2.94 9.43 -12.96
CA SER A 301 -2.20 8.93 -14.13
C SER A 301 -2.57 9.69 -15.38
N VAL A 302 -1.58 9.90 -16.26
CA VAL A 302 -1.77 10.60 -17.53
C VAL A 302 -1.05 9.89 -18.67
N ILE A 303 -1.55 10.05 -19.89
CA ILE A 303 -0.90 9.62 -21.13
C ILE A 303 -0.80 10.83 -22.08
N PRO A 304 0.41 11.22 -22.51
CA PRO A 304 0.58 12.27 -23.51
C PRO A 304 0.32 11.75 -24.93
N SER A 305 -0.26 12.57 -25.79
CA SER A 305 -0.29 12.35 -27.24
C SER A 305 0.98 12.92 -27.88
N GLY A 306 1.50 12.24 -28.90
CA GLY A 306 2.67 12.73 -29.65
C GLY A 306 4.04 12.50 -29.02
N MET A 307 4.09 11.89 -27.81
CA MET A 307 5.33 11.41 -27.19
C MET A 307 5.04 10.21 -26.29
N SER A 308 6.07 9.42 -25.94
CA SER A 308 5.92 8.33 -24.99
C SER A 308 5.80 8.82 -23.54
N CYS A 309 5.23 7.99 -22.66
CA CYS A 309 5.19 8.24 -21.21
C CYS A 309 6.61 8.39 -20.63
N ASP A 310 7.58 7.62 -21.12
CA ASP A 310 8.97 7.71 -20.68
C ASP A 310 9.59 9.05 -21.07
N THR A 311 9.39 9.51 -22.29
CA THR A 311 9.87 10.83 -22.75
C THR A 311 9.28 11.97 -21.91
N LEU A 312 7.98 11.90 -21.59
CA LEU A 312 7.36 12.91 -20.71
C LEU A 312 7.99 12.86 -19.30
N SER A 313 8.16 11.67 -18.74
CA SER A 313 8.76 11.48 -17.41
C SER A 313 10.20 12.01 -17.35
N GLU A 314 11.03 11.75 -18.37
CA GLU A 314 12.40 12.27 -18.48
C GLU A 314 12.43 13.80 -18.53
N ARG A 315 11.58 14.41 -19.36
CA ARG A 315 11.47 15.88 -19.45
C ARG A 315 10.99 16.51 -18.15
N LEU A 316 10.06 15.85 -17.44
CA LEU A 316 9.61 16.30 -16.12
C LEU A 316 10.74 16.20 -15.09
N GLY A 317 11.52 15.12 -15.11
CA GLY A 317 12.71 14.97 -14.27
C GLY A 317 13.73 16.08 -14.51
N ALA A 318 14.04 16.40 -15.78
CA ALA A 318 14.90 17.51 -16.15
C ALA A 318 14.35 18.87 -15.72
N ALA A 319 13.01 19.02 -15.69
CA ALA A 319 12.35 20.21 -15.17
C ALA A 319 12.21 20.22 -13.63
N GLY A 320 12.81 19.26 -12.92
CA GLY A 320 12.81 19.19 -11.46
C GLY A 320 11.49 18.68 -10.85
N ILE A 321 10.71 17.87 -11.59
CA ILE A 321 9.52 17.20 -11.09
C ILE A 321 9.76 15.70 -11.07
N ALA A 322 9.75 15.11 -9.88
CA ALA A 322 9.90 13.67 -9.70
C ALA A 322 8.54 12.96 -9.89
N VAL A 323 8.45 12.16 -10.94
CA VAL A 323 7.31 11.30 -11.30
C VAL A 323 7.85 9.93 -11.73
N ARG A 324 6.96 9.02 -12.06
CA ARG A 324 7.32 7.71 -12.60
C ARG A 324 6.47 7.37 -13.83
N SER A 325 7.09 6.75 -14.84
CA SER A 325 6.41 6.19 -16.02
C SER A 325 6.40 4.67 -16.03
N GLY A 326 5.61 4.07 -16.90
CA GLY A 326 5.54 2.65 -17.20
C GLY A 326 4.34 1.93 -16.56
N LEU A 327 4.50 0.63 -16.26
CA LEU A 327 3.42 -0.24 -15.75
C LEU A 327 3.31 -0.28 -14.22
N HIS A 328 4.14 0.44 -13.49
CA HIS A 328 4.07 0.61 -12.03
C HIS A 328 3.96 -0.70 -11.23
N CYS A 329 4.52 -1.80 -11.75
CA CYS A 329 4.41 -3.16 -11.19
C CYS A 329 2.96 -3.66 -11.03
N ALA A 330 2.03 -3.16 -11.83
CA ALA A 330 0.63 -3.57 -11.85
C ALA A 330 0.11 -3.76 -13.29
N PRO A 331 0.68 -4.70 -14.07
CA PRO A 331 0.27 -4.94 -15.45
C PRO A 331 -1.22 -5.24 -15.56
N LEU A 332 -1.80 -5.99 -14.62
CA LEU A 332 -3.23 -6.30 -14.58
C LEU A 332 -4.09 -5.02 -14.58
N ALA A 333 -3.72 -4.00 -13.81
CA ALA A 333 -4.44 -2.73 -13.81
C ALA A 333 -4.38 -2.03 -15.17
N HIS A 334 -3.26 -2.16 -15.89
CA HIS A 334 -3.10 -1.62 -17.23
C HIS A 334 -3.85 -2.44 -18.29
N GLU A 335 -3.95 -3.74 -18.14
CA GLU A 335 -4.80 -4.60 -18.97
C GLU A 335 -6.26 -4.20 -18.83
N THR A 336 -6.75 -4.09 -17.60
CA THR A 336 -8.12 -3.67 -17.28
C THR A 336 -8.45 -2.27 -17.82
N ALA A 337 -7.51 -1.33 -17.77
CA ALA A 337 -7.70 0.04 -18.25
C ALA A 337 -7.32 0.27 -19.72
N GLY A 338 -6.89 -0.78 -20.45
CA GLY A 338 -6.50 -0.68 -21.86
C GLY A 338 -5.20 0.08 -22.12
N THR A 339 -4.32 0.20 -21.12
CA THR A 339 -3.08 0.98 -21.18
C THR A 339 -1.80 0.14 -21.14
N ILE A 340 -1.92 -1.18 -21.32
CA ILE A 340 -0.79 -2.12 -21.20
C ILE A 340 0.34 -1.81 -22.19
N GLN A 341 0.04 -1.30 -23.38
CA GLN A 341 1.02 -0.99 -24.42
C GLN A 341 1.74 0.34 -24.19
N THR A 342 1.07 1.32 -23.56
CA THR A 342 1.60 2.68 -23.39
C THR A 342 2.20 2.91 -21.99
N GLY A 343 1.73 2.15 -21.00
CA GLY A 343 1.90 2.54 -19.61
C GLY A 343 1.24 3.89 -19.32
N THR A 344 1.59 4.50 -18.21
CA THR A 344 1.17 5.87 -17.85
C THR A 344 2.31 6.63 -17.21
N VAL A 345 2.23 7.96 -17.18
CA VAL A 345 2.99 8.78 -16.22
C VAL A 345 2.12 8.96 -14.99
N ARG A 346 2.61 8.49 -13.85
CA ARG A 346 1.90 8.56 -12.59
C ARG A 346 2.40 9.72 -11.73
N LEU A 347 1.48 10.53 -11.26
CA LEU A 347 1.70 11.60 -10.32
C LEU A 347 0.97 11.26 -9.02
N ARG A 348 1.67 11.26 -7.89
CA ARG A 348 1.04 11.13 -6.58
C ARG A 348 1.44 12.29 -5.68
N VAL A 349 0.46 13.08 -5.30
CA VAL A 349 0.61 14.11 -4.28
C VAL A 349 0.71 13.49 -2.88
N SER A 350 1.20 14.26 -1.94
CA SER A 350 1.18 13.93 -0.52
C SER A 350 0.75 15.13 0.30
N GLN A 351 0.36 14.92 1.53
CA GLN A 351 0.04 16.00 2.48
C GLN A 351 1.17 17.01 2.70
N PHE A 352 2.39 16.73 2.25
CA PHE A 352 3.57 17.59 2.37
C PHE A 352 3.79 18.47 1.12
N ASN A 353 3.02 18.28 0.06
CA ASN A 353 3.04 19.18 -1.08
C ASN A 353 2.25 20.47 -0.76
N THR A 354 2.66 21.55 -1.41
CA THR A 354 1.97 22.84 -1.29
C THR A 354 1.15 23.13 -2.55
N PRO A 355 0.07 23.94 -2.46
CA PRO A 355 -0.67 24.37 -3.65
C PRO A 355 0.24 25.02 -4.71
N HIS A 356 1.25 25.78 -4.30
CA HIS A 356 2.21 26.40 -5.21
C HIS A 356 3.06 25.35 -5.96
N GLU A 357 3.54 24.29 -5.27
CA GLU A 357 4.24 23.18 -5.95
C GLU A 357 3.36 22.52 -7.02
N ILE A 358 2.07 22.35 -6.74
CA ILE A 358 1.10 21.76 -7.67
C ILE A 358 0.88 22.66 -8.89
N ASP A 359 0.74 23.98 -8.68
CA ASP A 359 0.59 24.95 -9.77
C ASP A 359 1.85 25.00 -10.66
N CYS A 360 3.03 25.03 -10.06
CA CYS A 360 4.30 24.97 -10.79
C CYS A 360 4.45 23.66 -11.57
N ALA A 361 4.03 22.52 -10.99
CA ALA A 361 4.06 21.25 -11.70
C ALA A 361 3.16 21.25 -12.94
N ALA A 362 1.91 21.72 -12.80
CA ALA A 362 0.98 21.82 -13.90
C ALA A 362 1.49 22.74 -15.02
N GLU A 363 2.05 23.91 -14.68
CA GLU A 363 2.64 24.85 -15.64
C GLU A 363 3.82 24.22 -16.41
N ARG A 364 4.71 23.51 -15.73
CA ARG A 364 5.85 22.83 -16.38
C ARG A 364 5.37 21.74 -17.32
N ILE A 365 4.36 20.94 -16.94
CA ILE A 365 3.74 19.94 -17.81
C ILE A 365 3.18 20.60 -19.06
N GLU A 366 2.43 21.68 -18.91
CA GLU A 366 1.86 22.46 -20.01
C GLU A 366 2.94 22.96 -20.98
N ASN A 367 4.05 23.52 -20.45
CA ASN A 367 5.15 24.04 -21.26
C ASN A 367 5.88 22.92 -22.03
N ILE A 368 6.07 21.75 -21.42
CA ILE A 368 6.68 20.57 -22.08
C ILE A 368 5.80 20.11 -23.24
N LEU A 369 4.48 20.03 -23.04
CA LEU A 369 3.56 19.61 -24.09
C LEU A 369 3.52 20.61 -25.24
N LYS A 370 3.40 21.91 -24.96
CA LYS A 370 3.39 22.97 -25.99
C LYS A 370 4.65 22.98 -26.86
N ASN A 371 5.82 22.73 -26.26
CA ASN A 371 7.08 22.72 -27.00
C ASN A 371 7.24 21.45 -27.87
N SER A 372 6.50 20.40 -27.58
CA SER A 372 6.54 19.16 -28.36
C SER A 372 5.71 19.21 -29.64
N TYR A 373 4.75 20.15 -29.75
CA TYR A 373 3.95 20.37 -30.96
C TYR A 373 4.61 21.35 -31.94
N LYS A 374 5.78 21.93 -31.58
CA LYS A 374 6.50 22.89 -32.44
C LYS A 374 7.66 22.25 -33.21
N LEU A 375 7.92 20.96 -33.02
CA LEU A 375 8.89 20.14 -33.72
C LEU A 375 8.17 19.13 -34.62
#